data_630d2ad96cd3c7c935137ebb78bbc658
#
_entry.id   630d2ad96cd3c7c935137ebb78bbc658
#
_cell.length_a   1.000
_cell.length_b   1.000
_cell.length_c   1.000
_cell.angle_alpha   90.00
_cell.angle_beta   90.00
_cell.angle_gamma   90.00
#
_symmetry.space_group_name_H-M   'P 1'
#
loop_
_entity.id
_entity.type
_entity.pdbx_description
1 polymer ?
#
loop_
_entity_poly.entity_id
_entity_poly.type
_entity_poly.pdbx_seq_one_letter_code
_entity_poly.pdbx_strand_id
1 'polypeptide(L)'
;MLLSDRDIASQIDSGRVALEPYDPELIQPASIDVRLDRWFRLFDNHRYAVIDPAHEQKNLTRLVDVSPDEPFVLHPGEFVLGSTYERVTLPDDVAARLEGKSSLGRLGLLTHSTAGFIDPGFSGHVTLELSNTATMPILLYPGMKIGQLCFFQLSYPARAPYGQGASGSRYQGQRGPTAPRSYQGFSCIDIPADAVLSAQVEAEKL
;
A
#
# COMPACT_ATOMS: atom_id res chain seq x y z
N MET A 1 7.42 -18.28 6.66
CA MET A 1 6.72 -18.55 7.94
C MET A 1 6.13 -17.22 8.43
N LEU A 2 4.87 -17.20 8.86
CA LEU A 2 4.27 -16.04 9.52
C LEU A 2 4.88 -15.88 10.91
N LEU A 3 5.27 -14.65 11.28
CA LEU A 3 5.87 -14.35 12.59
C LEU A 3 4.79 -14.18 13.66
N SER A 4 5.07 -14.72 14.84
CA SER A 4 4.25 -14.50 16.06
C SER A 4 4.60 -13.16 16.71
N ASP A 5 3.82 -12.76 17.72
CA ASP A 5 4.09 -11.58 18.56
C ASP A 5 5.52 -11.57 19.14
N ARG A 6 5.99 -12.73 19.62
CA ARG A 6 7.35 -12.89 20.16
C ARG A 6 8.42 -12.73 19.09
N ASP A 7 8.19 -13.29 17.91
CA ASP A 7 9.12 -13.16 16.79
C ASP A 7 9.18 -11.70 16.32
N ILE A 8 8.02 -11.02 16.21
CA ILE A 8 7.92 -9.61 15.82
C ILE A 8 8.70 -8.74 16.82
N ALA A 9 8.45 -8.90 18.12
CA ALA A 9 9.19 -8.18 19.16
C ALA A 9 10.71 -8.42 19.04
N SER A 10 11.14 -9.69 18.90
CA SER A 10 12.55 -10.04 18.74
C SER A 10 13.20 -9.42 17.50
N GLN A 11 12.49 -9.38 16.36
CA GLN A 11 12.99 -8.73 15.14
C GLN A 11 13.15 -7.22 15.31
N ILE A 12 12.24 -6.59 16.06
CA ILE A 12 12.31 -5.14 16.34
C ILE A 12 13.41 -4.85 17.35
N ASP A 13 13.49 -5.58 18.46
CA ASP A 13 14.47 -5.40 19.54
C ASP A 13 15.92 -5.60 19.01
N SER A 14 16.09 -6.52 18.07
CA SER A 14 17.39 -6.74 17.41
C SER A 14 17.71 -5.72 16.30
N GLY A 15 16.80 -4.80 16.00
CA GLY A 15 16.96 -3.80 14.95
C GLY A 15 16.91 -4.35 13.52
N ARG A 16 16.45 -5.60 13.33
CA ARG A 16 16.32 -6.21 11.99
C ARG A 16 15.07 -5.69 11.26
N VAL A 17 13.96 -5.56 11.96
CA VAL A 17 12.77 -4.85 11.51
C VAL A 17 12.67 -3.57 12.31
N ALA A 18 12.38 -2.44 11.66
CA ALA A 18 12.12 -1.20 12.37
C ALA A 18 10.75 -0.63 12.01
N LEU A 19 10.05 -0.14 13.03
CA LEU A 19 8.90 0.75 12.93
C LEU A 19 9.23 2.03 13.71
N GLU A 20 9.10 3.17 13.06
CA GLU A 20 9.46 4.47 13.64
C GLU A 20 8.29 5.45 13.50
N PRO A 21 7.64 5.87 14.61
CA PRO A 21 7.90 5.48 16.00
C PRO A 21 7.37 4.08 16.33
N TYR A 22 8.09 3.35 17.19
CA TYR A 22 7.67 2.04 17.70
C TYR A 22 6.90 2.20 19.00
N ASP A 23 5.81 1.45 19.10
CA ASP A 23 4.98 1.33 20.29
C ASP A 23 4.66 -0.16 20.53
N PRO A 24 5.17 -0.77 21.61
CA PRO A 24 4.96 -2.19 21.87
C PRO A 24 3.49 -2.57 22.14
N GLU A 25 2.63 -1.61 22.51
CA GLU A 25 1.20 -1.86 22.72
C GLU A 25 0.44 -2.09 21.40
N LEU A 26 1.08 -1.85 20.25
CA LEU A 26 0.52 -2.13 18.93
C LEU A 26 0.71 -3.59 18.50
N ILE A 27 1.54 -4.38 19.20
CA ILE A 27 1.76 -5.79 18.87
C ILE A 27 0.48 -6.59 19.11
N GLN A 28 0.14 -7.41 18.13
CA GLN A 28 -0.98 -8.36 18.12
C GLN A 28 -0.42 -9.80 17.96
N PRO A 29 -1.19 -10.86 18.20
CA PRO A 29 -0.67 -12.24 18.21
C PRO A 29 0.13 -12.68 16.99
N ALA A 30 -0.08 -12.08 15.80
CA ALA A 30 0.64 -12.40 14.55
C ALA A 30 0.81 -11.19 13.62
N SER A 31 0.74 -9.99 14.19
CA SER A 31 0.87 -8.73 13.44
C SER A 31 1.25 -7.58 14.37
N ILE A 32 1.49 -6.41 13.81
CA ILE A 32 1.55 -5.15 14.55
C ILE A 32 0.59 -4.14 13.93
N ASP A 33 -0.20 -3.46 14.76
CA ASP A 33 -1.08 -2.39 14.30
C ASP A 33 -0.26 -1.22 13.77
N VAL A 34 -0.78 -0.54 12.74
CA VAL A 34 -0.23 0.70 12.21
C VAL A 34 -1.28 1.80 12.25
N ARG A 35 -0.79 3.04 12.43
CA ARG A 35 -1.65 4.21 12.58
C ARG A 35 -1.70 5.02 11.29
N LEU A 36 -2.77 5.76 11.12
CA LEU A 36 -2.99 6.66 9.98
C LEU A 36 -2.23 7.97 10.19
N ASP A 37 -1.47 8.39 9.18
CA ASP A 37 -0.88 9.73 9.14
C ASP A 37 -1.94 10.78 8.78
N ARG A 38 -1.61 12.07 8.95
CA ARG A 38 -2.48 13.22 8.65
C ARG A 38 -2.48 13.64 7.19
N TRP A 39 -1.58 13.09 6.37
CA TRP A 39 -1.41 13.45 4.97
C TRP A 39 -2.23 12.55 4.05
N PHE A 40 -2.97 13.17 3.10
CA PHE A 40 -3.78 12.48 2.11
C PHE A 40 -3.47 12.99 0.71
N ARG A 41 -3.61 12.13 -0.30
CA ARG A 41 -3.61 12.53 -1.71
C ARG A 41 -4.96 12.25 -2.33
N LEU A 42 -5.56 13.29 -2.88
CA LEU A 42 -6.83 13.24 -3.57
C LEU A 42 -6.58 13.34 -5.07
N PHE A 43 -7.32 12.56 -5.85
CA PHE A 43 -7.26 12.62 -7.30
C PHE A 43 -7.95 13.89 -7.81
N ASP A 44 -7.34 14.56 -8.79
CA ASP A 44 -7.90 15.74 -9.45
C ASP A 44 -8.65 15.32 -10.71
N ASN A 45 -9.92 14.95 -10.53
CA ASN A 45 -10.79 14.43 -11.58
C ASN A 45 -11.15 15.47 -12.66
N HIS A 46 -10.80 16.74 -12.45
CA HIS A 46 -11.06 17.82 -13.43
C HIS A 46 -9.91 18.01 -14.43
N ARG A 47 -8.73 17.47 -14.13
CA ARG A 47 -7.53 17.70 -14.91
C ARG A 47 -7.36 16.73 -16.08
N TYR A 48 -7.78 15.50 -15.91
CA TYR A 48 -7.62 14.43 -16.88
C TYR A 48 -8.93 13.67 -17.08
N ALA A 49 -9.23 13.35 -18.34
CA ALA A 49 -10.41 12.57 -18.69
C ALA A 49 -10.23 11.06 -18.40
N VAL A 50 -8.97 10.60 -18.38
CA VAL A 50 -8.59 9.20 -18.15
C VAL A 50 -7.31 9.13 -17.33
N ILE A 51 -7.11 8.03 -16.61
CA ILE A 51 -5.84 7.70 -15.98
C ILE A 51 -5.09 6.78 -16.94
N ASP A 52 -3.90 7.22 -17.38
CA ASP A 52 -3.02 6.45 -18.25
C ASP A 52 -1.79 5.98 -17.46
N PRO A 53 -1.66 4.68 -17.15
CA PRO A 53 -0.53 4.15 -16.38
C PRO A 53 0.80 4.18 -17.14
N ALA A 54 0.77 4.34 -18.48
CA ALA A 54 1.96 4.34 -19.33
C ALA A 54 2.65 5.70 -19.38
N HIS A 55 1.95 6.79 -19.07
CA HIS A 55 2.45 8.15 -19.21
C HIS A 55 2.41 8.92 -17.88
N GLU A 56 3.39 9.82 -17.71
CA GLU A 56 3.38 10.72 -16.56
C GLU A 56 2.22 11.71 -16.66
N GLN A 57 1.33 11.71 -15.69
CA GLN A 57 0.25 12.68 -15.58
C GLN A 57 0.55 13.63 -14.41
N LYS A 58 1.16 14.77 -14.73
CA LYS A 58 1.57 15.78 -13.74
C LYS A 58 0.36 16.32 -12.99
N ASN A 59 0.49 16.37 -11.65
CA ASN A 59 -0.58 16.85 -10.76
C ASN A 59 -1.90 16.04 -10.87
N LEU A 60 -1.82 14.75 -11.21
CA LEU A 60 -2.97 13.84 -11.16
C LEU A 60 -3.57 13.77 -9.75
N THR A 61 -2.72 13.96 -8.73
CA THR A 61 -3.14 14.00 -7.33
C THR A 61 -2.63 15.28 -6.65
N ARG A 62 -3.38 15.79 -5.68
CA ARG A 62 -2.98 16.88 -4.80
C ARG A 62 -2.80 16.38 -3.37
N LEU A 63 -1.79 16.89 -2.67
CA LEU A 63 -1.56 16.59 -1.25
C LEU A 63 -2.44 17.49 -0.39
N VAL A 64 -3.04 16.89 0.64
CA VAL A 64 -3.86 17.56 1.65
C VAL A 64 -3.28 17.24 3.02
N ASP A 65 -3.10 18.28 3.84
CA ASP A 65 -2.72 18.20 5.24
C ASP A 65 -3.97 18.38 6.08
N VAL A 66 -4.28 17.42 6.92
CA VAL A 66 -5.45 17.46 7.82
C VAL A 66 -4.96 17.83 9.21
N SER A 67 -5.66 18.77 9.86
CA SER A 67 -5.36 19.12 11.25
C SER A 67 -5.41 17.88 12.15
N PRO A 68 -4.47 17.71 13.09
CA PRO A 68 -4.52 16.59 14.03
C PRO A 68 -5.83 16.46 14.81
N ASP A 69 -6.54 17.57 15.00
CA ASP A 69 -7.79 17.65 15.78
C ASP A 69 -9.05 17.48 14.91
N GLU A 70 -8.89 17.34 13.59
CA GLU A 70 -10.01 17.22 12.65
C GLU A 70 -9.93 15.89 11.89
N PRO A 71 -11.06 15.20 11.66
CA PRO A 71 -11.06 14.01 10.83
C PRO A 71 -11.03 14.36 9.33
N PHE A 72 -10.38 13.52 8.54
CA PHE A 72 -10.61 13.47 7.11
C PHE A 72 -11.96 12.79 6.83
N VAL A 73 -12.80 13.40 6.01
CA VAL A 73 -14.11 12.83 5.62
C VAL A 73 -13.95 12.09 4.30
N LEU A 74 -14.07 10.76 4.35
CA LEU A 74 -14.05 9.90 3.17
C LEU A 74 -15.49 9.60 2.72
N HIS A 75 -15.92 10.22 1.61
CA HIS A 75 -17.27 10.03 1.10
C HIS A 75 -17.49 8.67 0.41
N PRO A 76 -18.74 8.19 0.29
CA PRO A 76 -19.05 6.97 -0.44
C PRO A 76 -18.50 6.99 -1.87
N GLY A 77 -17.82 5.90 -2.26
CA GLY A 77 -17.24 5.75 -3.58
C GLY A 77 -15.93 6.52 -3.81
N GLU A 78 -15.45 7.30 -2.84
CA GLU A 78 -14.14 7.96 -2.95
C GLU A 78 -13.00 6.97 -2.77
N PHE A 79 -11.92 7.25 -3.51
CA PHE A 79 -10.63 6.61 -3.40
C PHE A 79 -9.56 7.67 -3.16
N VAL A 80 -8.78 7.52 -2.08
CA VAL A 80 -7.71 8.45 -1.71
C VAL A 80 -6.48 7.68 -1.27
N LEU A 81 -5.30 8.29 -1.40
CA LEU A 81 -4.09 7.73 -0.84
C LEU A 81 -3.83 8.36 0.53
N GLY A 82 -3.67 7.51 1.53
CA GLY A 82 -3.13 7.86 2.84
C GLY A 82 -1.74 7.24 3.02
N SER A 83 -1.20 7.32 4.23
CA SER A 83 0.02 6.60 4.60
C SER A 83 -0.03 6.15 6.05
N THR A 84 0.82 5.17 6.38
CA THR A 84 1.10 4.86 7.77
C THR A 84 1.83 6.02 8.43
N TYR A 85 1.54 6.27 9.70
CA TYR A 85 2.31 7.18 10.55
C TYR A 85 3.70 6.62 10.83
N GLU A 86 3.79 5.30 10.96
CA GLU A 86 5.04 4.58 11.15
C GLU A 86 5.81 4.47 9.82
N ARG A 87 7.10 4.77 9.89
CA ARG A 87 8.06 4.35 8.88
C ARG A 87 8.44 2.90 9.13
N VAL A 88 8.40 2.08 8.11
CA VAL A 88 8.70 0.65 8.16
C VAL A 88 10.03 0.38 7.46
N THR A 89 10.91 -0.43 8.06
CA THR A 89 12.15 -0.90 7.43
C THR A 89 12.27 -2.40 7.61
N LEU A 90 12.45 -3.10 6.51
CA LEU A 90 12.54 -4.56 6.44
C LEU A 90 13.96 -5.00 6.04
N PRO A 91 14.49 -6.09 6.62
CA PRO A 91 15.71 -6.73 6.13
C PRO A 91 15.45 -7.47 4.81
N ASP A 92 16.49 -8.07 4.24
CA ASP A 92 16.44 -8.77 2.96
C ASP A 92 15.79 -10.15 3.00
N ASP A 93 15.44 -10.64 4.18
CA ASP A 93 14.85 -11.97 4.40
C ASP A 93 13.48 -11.95 5.09
N VAL A 94 12.92 -10.76 5.33
CA VAL A 94 11.57 -10.59 5.89
C VAL A 94 10.73 -9.75 4.93
N ALA A 95 9.59 -10.30 4.51
CA ALA A 95 8.54 -9.57 3.82
C ALA A 95 7.45 -9.17 4.80
N ALA A 96 6.63 -8.17 4.45
CA ALA A 96 5.44 -7.85 5.21
C ALA A 96 4.20 -7.78 4.31
N ARG A 97 3.03 -7.84 4.94
CA ARG A 97 1.75 -7.63 4.27
C ARG A 97 0.87 -6.72 5.11
N LEU A 98 0.37 -5.69 4.48
CA LEU A 98 -0.63 -4.80 5.04
C LEU A 98 -2.01 -5.46 4.95
N GLU A 99 -2.70 -5.52 6.09
CA GLU A 99 -4.07 -5.97 6.21
C GLU A 99 -4.92 -4.87 6.85
N GLY A 100 -6.20 -4.82 6.48
CA GLY A 100 -7.16 -3.93 7.14
C GLY A 100 -7.52 -4.40 8.54
N LYS A 101 -8.17 -3.54 9.31
CA LYS A 101 -8.77 -3.91 10.60
C LYS A 101 -10.20 -4.36 10.40
N SER A 102 -10.55 -5.53 10.93
CA SER A 102 -11.89 -6.12 10.75
C SER A 102 -13.02 -5.21 11.28
N SER A 103 -12.75 -4.42 12.30
CA SER A 103 -13.71 -3.44 12.85
C SER A 103 -14.02 -2.32 11.86
N LEU A 104 -13.01 -1.86 11.09
CA LEU A 104 -13.17 -0.81 10.08
C LEU A 104 -13.73 -1.39 8.77
N GLY A 105 -13.29 -2.60 8.39
CA GLY A 105 -13.83 -3.30 7.23
C GLY A 105 -15.33 -3.54 7.31
N ARG A 106 -15.87 -3.80 8.52
CA ARG A 106 -17.33 -3.93 8.76
C ARG A 106 -18.09 -2.62 8.61
N LEU A 107 -17.41 -1.49 8.62
CA LEU A 107 -18.00 -0.17 8.31
C LEU A 107 -17.92 0.17 6.81
N GLY A 108 -17.30 -0.70 6.00
CA GLY A 108 -17.13 -0.50 4.57
C GLY A 108 -15.83 0.23 4.19
N LEU A 109 -14.88 0.38 5.14
CA LEU A 109 -13.56 0.93 4.84
C LEU A 109 -12.64 -0.15 4.28
N LEU A 110 -12.10 0.07 3.09
CA LEU A 110 -10.95 -0.65 2.55
C LEU A 110 -9.68 0.15 2.88
N THR A 111 -8.71 -0.49 3.49
CA THR A 111 -7.42 0.14 3.85
C THR A 111 -6.40 0.04 2.71
N HIS A 112 -6.51 -1.00 1.90
CA HIS A 112 -5.81 -1.19 0.63
C HIS A 112 -6.68 -2.04 -0.30
N SER A 113 -6.54 -1.86 -1.61
CA SER A 113 -7.35 -2.62 -2.57
C SER A 113 -6.63 -3.88 -3.05
N THR A 114 -5.37 -3.78 -3.46
CA THR A 114 -4.67 -4.90 -4.11
C THR A 114 -3.20 -5.05 -3.74
N ALA A 115 -2.51 -3.99 -3.37
CA ALA A 115 -1.05 -3.95 -3.26
C ALA A 115 -0.55 -3.96 -1.81
N GLY A 116 -1.08 -4.87 -1.00
CA GLY A 116 -0.72 -4.99 0.43
C GLY A 116 0.65 -5.63 0.68
N PHE A 117 1.32 -6.22 -0.32
CA PHE A 117 2.61 -6.90 -0.15
C PHE A 117 3.76 -5.89 -0.12
N ILE A 118 4.64 -6.04 0.85
CA ILE A 118 5.82 -5.20 1.08
C ILE A 118 7.05 -6.09 0.98
N ASP A 119 7.86 -5.82 -0.03
CA ASP A 119 9.04 -6.62 -0.34
C ASP A 119 10.14 -6.49 0.72
N PRO A 120 10.96 -7.55 0.89
CA PRO A 120 12.19 -7.49 1.68
C PRO A 120 13.11 -6.37 1.21
N GLY A 121 13.73 -5.64 2.15
CA GLY A 121 14.58 -4.49 1.86
C GLY A 121 13.83 -3.15 1.73
N PHE A 122 12.50 -3.14 1.77
CA PHE A 122 11.73 -1.89 1.76
C PHE A 122 12.05 -1.03 2.99
N SER A 123 12.14 0.28 2.78
CA SER A 123 12.21 1.28 3.85
C SER A 123 11.41 2.51 3.43
N GLY A 124 10.42 2.91 4.24
CA GLY A 124 9.56 4.06 3.96
C GLY A 124 8.23 4.00 4.72
N HIS A 125 7.39 5.02 4.53
CA HIS A 125 6.00 4.97 4.96
C HIS A 125 5.21 4.10 3.97
N VAL A 126 4.28 3.28 4.47
CA VAL A 126 3.43 2.46 3.59
C VAL A 126 2.28 3.32 3.09
N THR A 127 2.12 3.44 1.78
CA THR A 127 0.96 4.12 1.19
C THR A 127 -0.28 3.25 1.35
N LEU A 128 -1.37 3.85 1.80
CA LEU A 128 -2.68 3.23 2.01
C LEU A 128 -3.61 3.63 0.85
N GLU A 129 -4.29 2.65 0.28
CA GLU A 129 -5.28 2.83 -0.79
C GLU A 129 -6.68 2.83 -0.19
N LEU A 130 -7.05 3.95 0.46
CA LEU A 130 -8.27 4.05 1.25
C LEU A 130 -9.48 4.24 0.34
N SER A 131 -10.51 3.42 0.54
CA SER A 131 -11.77 3.51 -0.19
C SER A 131 -12.97 3.25 0.72
N ASN A 132 -14.05 4.01 0.50
CA ASN A 132 -15.30 3.86 1.21
C ASN A 132 -16.34 3.16 0.31
N THR A 133 -16.66 1.92 0.63
CA THR A 133 -17.70 1.12 -0.07
C THR A 133 -19.05 1.17 0.63
N ALA A 134 -19.18 1.88 1.76
CA ALA A 134 -20.44 2.10 2.45
C ALA A 134 -21.27 3.20 1.77
N THR A 135 -22.49 3.41 2.27
CA THR A 135 -23.40 4.45 1.78
C THR A 135 -23.33 5.76 2.57
N MET A 136 -22.56 5.78 3.65
CA MET A 136 -22.36 6.96 4.51
C MET A 136 -20.89 7.37 4.53
N PRO A 137 -20.58 8.67 4.71
CA PRO A 137 -19.22 9.12 4.91
C PRO A 137 -18.57 8.46 6.14
N ILE A 138 -17.28 8.12 6.03
CA ILE A 138 -16.46 7.58 7.11
C ILE A 138 -15.49 8.67 7.57
N LEU A 139 -15.41 8.89 8.88
CA LEU A 139 -14.46 9.82 9.47
C LEU A 139 -13.16 9.09 9.79
N LEU A 140 -12.05 9.60 9.24
CA LEU A 140 -10.71 9.06 9.44
C LEU A 140 -9.89 10.05 10.27
N TYR A 141 -9.55 9.66 11.49
CA TYR A 141 -8.79 10.49 12.41
C TYR A 141 -7.29 10.23 12.28
N PRO A 142 -6.44 11.26 12.13
CA PRO A 142 -4.98 11.10 12.24
C PRO A 142 -4.61 10.36 13.54
N GLY A 143 -3.67 9.43 13.47
CA GLY A 143 -3.24 8.62 14.62
C GLY A 143 -4.13 7.42 14.97
N MET A 144 -5.30 7.24 14.34
CA MET A 144 -6.12 6.05 14.56
C MET A 144 -5.44 4.79 14.03
N LYS A 145 -5.68 3.63 14.67
CA LYS A 145 -5.26 2.33 14.15
C LYS A 145 -6.03 2.03 12.87
N ILE A 146 -5.34 2.05 11.72
CA ILE A 146 -5.97 1.96 10.40
C ILE A 146 -5.80 0.58 9.76
N GLY A 147 -4.73 -0.11 10.06
CA GLY A 147 -4.37 -1.41 9.52
C GLY A 147 -3.45 -2.16 10.45
N GLN A 148 -2.90 -3.26 9.96
CA GLN A 148 -1.91 -4.08 10.64
C GLN A 148 -0.92 -4.67 9.65
N LEU A 149 0.32 -4.88 10.07
CA LEU A 149 1.36 -5.53 9.30
C LEU A 149 1.61 -6.93 9.82
N CYS A 150 1.44 -7.92 8.95
CA CYS A 150 1.88 -9.28 9.16
C CYS A 150 3.27 -9.46 8.54
N PHE A 151 4.19 -10.17 9.22
CA PHE A 151 5.54 -10.37 8.75
C PHE A 151 5.79 -11.84 8.40
N PHE A 152 6.54 -12.06 7.33
CA PHE A 152 6.84 -13.38 6.80
C PHE A 152 8.36 -13.56 6.68
N GLN A 153 8.90 -14.51 7.42
CA GLN A 153 10.28 -14.93 7.24
C GLN A 153 10.41 -15.71 5.93
N LEU A 154 11.31 -15.28 5.06
CA LEU A 154 11.67 -16.01 3.85
C LEU A 154 12.58 -17.20 4.19
N SER A 155 12.56 -18.24 3.36
CA SER A 155 13.45 -19.41 3.48
C SER A 155 14.93 -19.06 3.24
N TYR A 156 15.19 -18.04 2.41
CA TYR A 156 16.51 -17.47 2.12
C TYR A 156 16.36 -15.96 1.90
N PRO A 157 17.43 -15.18 2.14
CA PRO A 157 17.43 -13.77 1.78
C PRO A 157 17.14 -13.54 0.29
N ALA A 158 16.43 -12.48 -0.02
CA ALA A 158 16.17 -12.11 -1.40
C ALA A 158 17.48 -11.80 -2.13
N ARG A 159 17.65 -12.35 -3.33
CA ARG A 159 18.86 -12.12 -4.14
C ARG A 159 19.03 -10.62 -4.52
N ALA A 160 17.93 -9.92 -4.71
CA ALA A 160 17.88 -8.49 -5.02
C ALA A 160 16.75 -7.85 -4.18
N PRO A 161 17.02 -7.43 -2.94
CA PRO A 161 16.05 -6.77 -2.09
C PRO A 161 15.52 -5.49 -2.71
N TYR A 162 14.34 -5.05 -2.26
CA TYR A 162 13.72 -3.80 -2.71
C TYR A 162 14.69 -2.62 -2.55
N GLY A 163 14.80 -1.78 -3.56
CA GLY A 163 15.78 -0.68 -3.60
C GLY A 163 17.16 -1.07 -4.12
N GLN A 164 17.41 -2.35 -4.39
CA GLN A 164 18.67 -2.84 -4.96
C GLN A 164 18.43 -3.49 -6.33
N GLY A 165 19.34 -3.23 -7.28
CA GLY A 165 19.28 -3.83 -8.61
C GLY A 165 18.22 -3.21 -9.55
N ALA A 166 17.87 -3.94 -10.63
CA ALA A 166 16.99 -3.50 -11.71
C ALA A 166 15.49 -3.77 -11.45
N SER A 167 15.07 -4.12 -10.23
CA SER A 167 13.72 -4.57 -9.91
C SER A 167 12.63 -3.48 -9.95
N GLY A 168 12.95 -2.25 -10.38
CA GLY A 168 11.97 -1.18 -10.56
C GLY A 168 11.35 -0.66 -9.24
N SER A 169 12.12 -0.65 -8.18
CA SER A 169 11.73 -0.21 -6.82
C SER A 169 11.37 1.28 -6.79
N ARG A 170 10.12 1.60 -7.15
CA ARG A 170 9.64 2.97 -7.39
C ARG A 170 9.44 3.79 -6.11
N TYR A 171 9.31 3.14 -4.96
CA TYR A 171 8.83 3.76 -3.72
C TYR A 171 9.78 3.63 -2.54
N GLN A 172 11.06 3.26 -2.78
CA GLN A 172 12.06 3.19 -1.72
C GLN A 172 12.29 4.57 -1.11
N GLY A 173 12.31 4.64 0.22
CA GLY A 173 12.50 5.89 0.97
C GLY A 173 11.31 6.85 0.93
N GLN A 174 10.13 6.42 0.45
CA GLN A 174 8.96 7.30 0.36
C GLN A 174 8.55 7.83 1.73
N ARG A 175 8.05 9.08 1.73
CA ARG A 175 7.59 9.78 2.92
C ARG A 175 6.16 10.27 2.72
N GLY A 176 5.27 9.86 3.63
CA GLY A 176 3.84 10.13 3.48
C GLY A 176 3.24 9.43 2.25
N PRO A 177 2.01 9.75 1.85
CA PRO A 177 1.34 9.17 0.69
C PRO A 177 2.03 9.66 -0.59
N THR A 178 2.61 8.74 -1.35
CA THR A 178 3.35 9.04 -2.58
C THR A 178 2.44 8.96 -3.79
N ALA A 179 2.58 9.90 -4.73
CA ALA A 179 1.85 9.89 -5.99
C ALA A 179 2.20 8.66 -6.85
N PRO A 180 1.27 8.16 -7.69
CA PRO A 180 1.53 7.02 -8.58
C PRO A 180 2.73 7.26 -9.49
N ARG A 181 3.58 6.23 -9.65
CA ARG A 181 4.76 6.22 -10.54
C ARG A 181 4.70 5.05 -11.52
N SER A 182 3.51 4.66 -11.95
CA SER A 182 3.26 3.52 -12.83
C SER A 182 4.03 3.63 -14.16
N TYR A 183 4.15 4.85 -14.69
CA TYR A 183 4.85 5.14 -15.93
C TYR A 183 6.36 4.84 -15.90
N GLN A 184 6.97 4.84 -14.70
CA GLN A 184 8.40 4.53 -14.57
C GLN A 184 8.65 3.05 -14.86
N GLY A 185 9.36 2.75 -15.94
CA GLY A 185 9.62 1.39 -16.39
C GLY A 185 8.38 0.67 -16.93
N PHE A 186 7.35 1.42 -17.36
CA PHE A 186 6.21 0.83 -18.04
C PHE A 186 6.65 0.15 -19.35
N SER A 187 6.21 -1.08 -19.54
CA SER A 187 6.45 -1.84 -20.77
C SER A 187 5.29 -2.80 -21.02
N CYS A 188 4.98 -3.02 -22.29
CA CYS A 188 4.08 -4.07 -22.73
C CYS A 188 4.89 -5.09 -23.55
N ILE A 189 4.46 -6.32 -23.52
CA ILE A 189 4.92 -7.33 -24.47
C ILE A 189 4.03 -7.25 -25.71
N ASP A 190 4.62 -7.53 -26.89
CA ASP A 190 3.83 -7.72 -28.10
C ASP A 190 3.06 -9.04 -27.98
N ILE A 191 1.72 -8.96 -28.09
CA ILE A 191 0.86 -10.14 -28.11
C ILE A 191 0.66 -10.50 -29.58
N PRO A 192 1.13 -11.69 -30.06
CA PRO A 192 0.95 -12.10 -31.44
C PRO A 192 -0.54 -12.15 -31.81
N ALA A 193 -0.87 -11.64 -33.00
CA ALA A 193 -2.25 -11.59 -33.50
C ALA A 193 -2.86 -13.00 -33.78
N ASP A 194 -2.02 -14.01 -33.90
CA ASP A 194 -2.33 -15.40 -34.19
C ASP A 194 -2.39 -16.32 -32.96
N ALA A 195 -2.39 -15.73 -31.75
CA ALA A 195 -2.67 -16.48 -30.53
C ALA A 195 -4.01 -17.22 -30.65
N VAL A 196 -4.03 -18.48 -30.25
CA VAL A 196 -5.04 -19.56 -30.48
C VAL A 196 -6.53 -19.18 -30.25
N LEU A 197 -6.82 -18.02 -29.71
CA LEU A 197 -8.17 -17.50 -29.49
C LEU A 197 -8.84 -16.92 -30.75
N SER A 198 -8.10 -16.62 -31.84
CA SER A 198 -8.66 -16.05 -33.06
C SER A 198 -9.65 -16.99 -33.76
N ALA A 199 -9.40 -18.28 -33.76
CA ALA A 199 -10.31 -19.28 -34.34
C ALA A 199 -11.61 -19.48 -33.54
N GLN A 200 -11.59 -19.28 -32.22
CA GLN A 200 -12.78 -19.39 -31.39
C GLN A 200 -13.68 -18.15 -31.49
N VAL A 201 -13.08 -16.96 -31.58
CA VAL A 201 -13.82 -15.70 -31.73
C VAL A 201 -14.50 -15.58 -33.10
N GLU A 202 -13.93 -16.16 -34.17
CA GLU A 202 -14.59 -16.22 -35.47
C GLU A 202 -15.77 -17.20 -35.48
N ALA A 203 -15.69 -18.30 -34.74
CA ALA A 203 -16.80 -19.25 -34.61
C ALA A 203 -17.99 -18.72 -33.79
N GLU A 204 -17.76 -17.77 -32.86
CA GLU A 204 -18.83 -17.13 -32.08
C GLU A 204 -19.51 -15.95 -32.79
N LYS A 205 -18.99 -15.53 -33.96
CA LYS A 205 -19.57 -14.46 -34.79
C LYS A 205 -20.51 -14.96 -35.90
N LEU A 206 -20.66 -16.28 -36.04
CA LEU A 206 -21.58 -16.98 -36.95
C LEU A 206 -22.79 -17.50 -36.21
#